data_8e8573f4b592713677d1ea612d907f17
#
_entry.id   8e8573f4b592713677d1ea612d907f17
#
_cell.length_a   1.000
_cell.length_b   1.000
_cell.length_c   1.000
_cell.angle_alpha   90.00
_cell.angle_beta   90.00
_cell.angle_gamma   90.00
#
_symmetry.space_group_name_H-M   'P 1'
#
loop_
_entity.id
_entity.type
_entity.pdbx_description
1 polymer ?
#
loop_
_entity_poly.entity_id
_entity_poly.type
_entity_poly.pdbx_seq_one_letter_code
_entity_poly.pdbx_strand_id
1 'polypeptide(L)'
;MVTNQDGLGTPSFPETDFWPVHNLIMKSLENEGITFDRVLIDRSFPEDNAPTRKPRTGMLTDYLNNPEYDLSASFVIGDRATDVELARNLGCKAILLQDNKDLLKEKDLEDVCVLATRDWDRVAEFLFAGERIAEERRTTRETDIYIRVNLDGNGTCDIHTGLGFFDHMLEQIGKHGGMDLTIHTKGDLEVDEHHTIEDTAICLGSCLRKALGDKRGIERYGFCLPMDDCLCQVALDFGGRAWLVWDAEFKRERIGDMPTEMFLHFFKSFSDAAAMNLNIQASGTNEHHKIEGIFKALARSIRMAARRDIHHYEIPSSKGCI
;
A
#
# COMPACT_ATOMS: atom_id res chain seq x y z
N MET A 1 2.63 3.24 -27.44
CA MET A 1 1.48 2.30 -27.38
C MET A 1 1.84 1.03 -28.12
N VAL A 2 1.44 -0.15 -27.61
CA VAL A 2 1.71 -1.47 -28.24
C VAL A 2 0.43 -2.28 -28.26
N THR A 3 -0.01 -2.74 -29.43
CA THR A 3 -1.28 -3.45 -29.59
C THR A 3 -1.19 -4.62 -30.57
N ASN A 4 -1.90 -5.72 -30.28
CA ASN A 4 -2.16 -6.80 -31.23
C ASN A 4 -3.52 -6.54 -31.87
N GLN A 5 -3.56 -6.56 -33.20
CA GLN A 5 -4.76 -6.38 -34.03
C GLN A 5 -4.88 -7.57 -34.96
N ASP A 6 -5.51 -8.63 -34.48
CA ASP A 6 -5.55 -9.94 -35.12
C ASP A 6 -6.13 -9.87 -36.54
N GLY A 7 -5.30 -10.16 -37.53
CA GLY A 7 -5.69 -10.19 -38.93
C GLY A 7 -5.95 -8.83 -39.58
N LEU A 8 -5.46 -7.73 -39.01
CA LEU A 8 -5.59 -6.39 -39.62
C LEU A 8 -5.00 -6.36 -41.00
N GLY A 9 -5.80 -5.93 -41.98
CA GLY A 9 -5.49 -5.92 -43.43
C GLY A 9 -5.98 -7.15 -44.16
N THR A 10 -6.62 -8.11 -43.49
CA THR A 10 -7.29 -9.27 -44.10
C THR A 10 -8.78 -8.99 -44.34
N PRO A 11 -9.47 -9.85 -45.10
CA PRO A 11 -10.93 -9.74 -45.26
C PRO A 11 -11.72 -9.82 -43.95
N SER A 12 -11.19 -10.48 -42.89
CA SER A 12 -11.83 -10.59 -41.61
C SER A 12 -11.68 -9.34 -40.76
N PHE A 13 -10.68 -8.50 -41.00
CA PHE A 13 -10.47 -7.24 -40.35
C PHE A 13 -9.83 -6.21 -41.30
N PRO A 14 -10.64 -5.57 -42.20
CA PRO A 14 -10.14 -4.61 -43.19
C PRO A 14 -9.55 -3.36 -42.55
N GLU A 15 -8.56 -2.78 -43.20
CA GLU A 15 -7.96 -1.51 -42.74
C GLU A 15 -8.98 -0.36 -42.68
N THR A 16 -10.01 -0.40 -43.55
CA THR A 16 -11.11 0.56 -43.55
C THR A 16 -11.91 0.59 -42.24
N ASP A 17 -11.94 -0.49 -41.52
CA ASP A 17 -12.66 -0.60 -40.23
C ASP A 17 -11.77 -0.17 -39.06
N PHE A 18 -10.48 -0.39 -39.16
CA PHE A 18 -9.53 -0.07 -38.10
C PHE A 18 -9.13 1.41 -38.06
N TRP A 19 -8.65 1.96 -39.19
CA TRP A 19 -8.02 3.28 -39.18
C TRP A 19 -8.95 4.43 -38.76
N PRO A 20 -10.23 4.46 -39.18
CA PRO A 20 -11.12 5.54 -38.73
C PRO A 20 -11.27 5.59 -37.21
N VAL A 21 -11.43 4.43 -36.57
CA VAL A 21 -11.56 4.32 -35.10
C VAL A 21 -10.24 4.65 -34.41
N HIS A 22 -9.14 4.07 -34.87
CA HIS A 22 -7.82 4.32 -34.36
C HIS A 22 -7.45 5.82 -34.42
N ASN A 23 -7.65 6.45 -35.54
CA ASN A 23 -7.34 7.87 -35.75
C ASN A 23 -8.23 8.77 -34.88
N LEU A 24 -9.51 8.41 -34.65
CA LEU A 24 -10.38 9.12 -33.77
C LEU A 24 -9.87 9.07 -32.31
N ILE A 25 -9.48 7.88 -31.84
CA ILE A 25 -8.91 7.69 -30.50
C ILE A 25 -7.62 8.50 -30.35
N MET A 26 -6.70 8.39 -31.31
CA MET A 26 -5.43 9.11 -31.28
C MET A 26 -5.63 10.63 -31.26
N LYS A 27 -6.57 11.14 -32.06
CA LYS A 27 -6.88 12.56 -32.09
C LYS A 27 -7.57 13.03 -30.79
N SER A 28 -8.41 12.20 -30.20
CA SER A 28 -9.03 12.52 -28.91
C SER A 28 -7.98 12.65 -27.82
N LEU A 29 -7.02 11.73 -27.77
CA LEU A 29 -5.90 11.79 -26.81
C LEU A 29 -5.00 13.00 -27.05
N GLU A 30 -4.69 13.31 -28.31
CA GLU A 30 -3.90 14.48 -28.68
C GLU A 30 -4.57 15.80 -28.27
N ASN A 31 -5.90 15.89 -28.38
CA ASN A 31 -6.66 17.07 -27.93
C ASN A 31 -6.57 17.29 -26.40
N GLU A 32 -6.35 16.21 -25.64
CA GLU A 32 -6.10 16.25 -24.18
C GLU A 32 -4.59 16.39 -23.86
N GLY A 33 -3.75 16.66 -24.87
CA GLY A 33 -2.30 16.81 -24.69
C GLY A 33 -1.53 15.50 -24.52
N ILE A 34 -2.19 14.35 -24.74
CA ILE A 34 -1.57 13.02 -24.62
C ILE A 34 -1.01 12.59 -25.97
N THR A 35 0.31 12.44 -26.07
CA THR A 35 1.00 11.97 -27.24
C THR A 35 1.80 10.70 -26.96
N PHE A 36 2.01 9.89 -27.97
CA PHE A 36 2.82 8.68 -27.89
C PHE A 36 4.09 8.84 -28.74
N ASP A 37 5.23 8.47 -28.16
CA ASP A 37 6.49 8.40 -28.91
C ASP A 37 6.34 7.48 -30.14
N ARG A 38 5.75 6.29 -29.93
CA ARG A 38 5.46 5.34 -31.02
C ARG A 38 4.13 4.62 -30.80
N VAL A 39 3.51 4.24 -31.90
CA VAL A 39 2.37 3.33 -31.95
C VAL A 39 2.79 2.08 -32.74
N LEU A 40 2.90 0.96 -32.02
CA LEU A 40 3.36 -0.32 -32.58
C LEU A 40 2.18 -1.28 -32.66
N ILE A 41 1.90 -1.77 -33.86
CA ILE A 41 0.74 -2.59 -34.17
C ILE A 41 1.21 -3.92 -34.76
N ASP A 42 0.95 -5.01 -34.04
CA ASP A 42 1.10 -6.36 -34.57
C ASP A 42 -0.21 -6.77 -35.26
N ARG A 43 -0.11 -7.34 -36.48
CA ARG A 43 -1.24 -7.71 -37.34
C ARG A 43 -1.46 -9.21 -37.45
N SER A 44 -0.59 -10.00 -36.79
CA SER A 44 -0.59 -11.46 -36.89
C SER A 44 -1.71 -12.09 -36.07
N PHE A 45 -2.12 -13.28 -36.50
CA PHE A 45 -2.96 -14.14 -35.68
C PHE A 45 -2.14 -14.86 -34.58
N PRO A 46 -2.78 -15.35 -33.49
CA PRO A 46 -2.09 -16.09 -32.44
C PRO A 46 -1.29 -17.31 -32.94
N GLU A 47 -1.83 -18.02 -33.91
CA GLU A 47 -1.25 -19.22 -34.56
C GLU A 47 0.02 -18.92 -35.37
N ASP A 48 0.20 -17.69 -35.88
CA ASP A 48 1.37 -17.29 -36.66
C ASP A 48 2.64 -17.26 -35.80
N ASN A 49 2.49 -17.24 -34.50
CA ASN A 49 3.59 -17.17 -33.53
C ASN A 49 4.63 -16.05 -33.85
N ALA A 50 4.18 -14.94 -34.42
CA ALA A 50 5.04 -13.84 -34.85
C ALA A 50 5.88 -13.28 -33.67
N PRO A 51 7.18 -12.97 -33.89
CA PRO A 51 8.05 -12.42 -32.89
C PRO A 51 7.62 -11.02 -32.42
N THR A 52 6.82 -10.32 -33.20
CA THR A 52 6.29 -8.97 -32.97
C THR A 52 5.03 -8.97 -32.10
N ARG A 53 4.34 -10.12 -32.02
CA ARG A 53 3.09 -10.25 -31.27
C ARG A 53 3.33 -10.31 -29.74
N LYS A 54 2.64 -9.46 -28.96
CA LYS A 54 2.63 -9.58 -27.49
C LYS A 54 2.21 -10.98 -27.05
N PRO A 55 2.88 -11.60 -26.07
CA PRO A 55 3.86 -11.03 -25.13
C PRO A 55 5.32 -11.02 -25.62
N ARG A 56 5.60 -11.31 -26.88
CA ARG A 56 6.97 -11.22 -27.42
C ARG A 56 7.39 -9.78 -27.68
N THR A 57 8.69 -9.54 -27.67
CA THR A 57 9.30 -8.20 -27.63
C THR A 57 9.80 -7.70 -28.99
N GLY A 58 9.49 -8.41 -30.09
CA GLY A 58 10.07 -8.12 -31.41
C GLY A 58 9.80 -6.71 -31.94
N MET A 59 8.68 -6.07 -31.55
CA MET A 59 8.43 -4.65 -31.92
C MET A 59 9.17 -3.67 -31.00
N LEU A 60 9.78 -4.13 -29.90
CA LEU A 60 10.34 -3.30 -28.84
C LEU A 60 11.86 -3.43 -28.71
N THR A 61 12.51 -4.00 -29.72
CA THR A 61 13.97 -4.20 -29.76
C THR A 61 14.75 -2.90 -29.60
N ASP A 62 14.23 -1.80 -30.14
CA ASP A 62 14.85 -0.47 -30.00
C ASP A 62 14.91 0.01 -28.56
N TYR A 63 13.90 -0.35 -27.75
CA TYR A 63 13.88 -0.03 -26.32
C TYR A 63 14.76 -0.99 -25.51
N LEU A 64 14.76 -2.29 -25.86
CA LEU A 64 15.58 -3.30 -25.18
C LEU A 64 17.09 -3.06 -25.35
N ASN A 65 17.50 -2.55 -26.49
CA ASN A 65 18.90 -2.39 -26.85
C ASN A 65 19.45 -0.97 -26.63
N ASN A 66 18.61 -0.02 -26.21
CA ASN A 66 19.01 1.36 -25.98
C ASN A 66 19.16 1.64 -24.48
N PRO A 67 20.40 1.91 -24.00
CA PRO A 67 20.66 2.18 -22.58
C PRO A 67 20.09 3.51 -22.07
N GLU A 68 19.52 4.35 -22.95
CA GLU A 68 18.81 5.57 -22.53
C GLU A 68 17.46 5.27 -21.87
N TYR A 69 16.91 4.07 -22.09
CA TYR A 69 15.66 3.64 -21.44
C TYR A 69 15.94 2.78 -20.23
N ASP A 70 15.51 3.25 -19.05
CA ASP A 70 15.52 2.45 -17.82
C ASP A 70 14.31 1.52 -17.80
N LEU A 71 14.47 0.30 -18.30
CA LEU A 71 13.42 -0.70 -18.31
C LEU A 71 13.04 -1.16 -16.88
N SER A 72 13.97 -1.11 -15.93
CA SER A 72 13.70 -1.49 -14.53
C SER A 72 12.75 -0.49 -13.84
N ALA A 73 12.79 0.78 -14.23
CA ALA A 73 11.88 1.84 -13.79
C ALA A 73 10.67 2.04 -14.72
N SER A 74 10.52 1.20 -15.76
CA SER A 74 9.45 1.30 -16.75
C SER A 74 8.27 0.39 -16.42
N PHE A 75 7.09 0.74 -16.94
CA PHE A 75 5.85 -0.02 -16.71
C PHE A 75 5.15 -0.37 -18.01
N VAL A 76 4.61 -1.59 -18.06
CA VAL A 76 3.59 -1.97 -19.05
C VAL A 76 2.23 -1.86 -18.36
N ILE A 77 1.34 -1.05 -18.91
CA ILE A 77 -0.05 -0.88 -18.42
C ILE A 77 -0.98 -1.55 -19.43
N GLY A 78 -1.78 -2.51 -18.97
CA GLY A 78 -2.70 -3.23 -19.83
C GLY A 78 -3.75 -4.02 -19.06
N ASP A 79 -4.71 -4.60 -19.80
CA ASP A 79 -5.88 -5.26 -19.22
C ASP A 79 -5.81 -6.81 -19.28
N ARG A 80 -4.72 -7.37 -19.83
CA ARG A 80 -4.56 -8.80 -20.07
C ARG A 80 -3.30 -9.37 -19.41
N ALA A 81 -3.34 -10.67 -19.10
CA ALA A 81 -2.15 -11.40 -18.63
C ALA A 81 -0.97 -11.31 -19.63
N THR A 82 -1.26 -11.24 -20.95
CA THR A 82 -0.23 -11.06 -21.97
C THR A 82 0.50 -9.72 -21.89
N ASP A 83 -0.10 -8.68 -21.30
CA ASP A 83 0.57 -7.41 -21.04
C ASP A 83 1.53 -7.55 -19.84
N VAL A 84 1.14 -8.30 -18.82
CA VAL A 84 2.02 -8.62 -17.69
C VAL A 84 3.19 -9.52 -18.13
N GLU A 85 2.92 -10.51 -19.00
CA GLU A 85 3.97 -11.34 -19.61
C GLU A 85 4.94 -10.49 -20.47
N LEU A 86 4.42 -9.50 -21.21
CA LEU A 86 5.25 -8.56 -21.96
C LEU A 86 6.17 -7.78 -21.04
N ALA A 87 5.66 -7.29 -19.89
CA ALA A 87 6.48 -6.61 -18.90
C ALA A 87 7.62 -7.49 -18.39
N ARG A 88 7.34 -8.75 -18.05
CA ARG A 88 8.36 -9.74 -17.66
C ARG A 88 9.43 -9.91 -18.73
N ASN A 89 9.01 -10.06 -19.99
CA ASN A 89 9.92 -10.29 -21.11
C ASN A 89 10.77 -9.06 -21.46
N LEU A 90 10.31 -7.85 -21.06
CA LEU A 90 11.06 -6.60 -21.17
C LEU A 90 11.95 -6.31 -19.98
N GLY A 91 11.78 -7.02 -18.85
CA GLY A 91 12.43 -6.68 -17.58
C GLY A 91 11.82 -5.47 -16.87
N CYS A 92 10.54 -5.13 -17.22
CA CYS A 92 9.75 -4.06 -16.65
C CYS A 92 8.82 -4.58 -15.54
N LYS A 93 8.15 -3.66 -14.85
CA LYS A 93 6.99 -3.95 -14.00
C LYS A 93 5.68 -3.78 -14.79
N ALA A 94 4.60 -4.39 -14.29
CA ALA A 94 3.29 -4.28 -14.91
C ALA A 94 2.24 -3.66 -13.99
N ILE A 95 1.34 -2.87 -14.57
CA ILE A 95 0.09 -2.43 -13.95
C ILE A 95 -1.04 -3.10 -14.72
N LEU A 96 -1.85 -3.91 -14.03
CA LEU A 96 -2.96 -4.63 -14.60
C LEU A 96 -4.27 -3.85 -14.35
N LEU A 97 -4.96 -3.48 -15.44
CA LEU A 97 -6.24 -2.77 -15.37
C LEU A 97 -7.42 -3.72 -15.11
N GLN A 98 -7.30 -4.49 -14.02
CA GLN A 98 -8.32 -5.39 -13.50
C GLN A 98 -8.23 -5.45 -11.98
N ASP A 99 -9.35 -5.76 -11.31
CA ASP A 99 -9.39 -5.87 -9.85
C ASP A 99 -9.00 -7.28 -9.35
N ASN A 100 -9.07 -8.29 -10.22
CA ASN A 100 -8.73 -9.67 -9.91
C ASN A 100 -7.34 -10.06 -10.44
N LYS A 101 -6.48 -10.54 -9.56
CA LYS A 101 -5.13 -11.05 -9.87
C LYS A 101 -5.06 -12.57 -10.06
N ASP A 102 -6.15 -13.32 -9.91
CA ASP A 102 -6.11 -14.80 -9.96
C ASP A 102 -5.54 -15.34 -11.27
N LEU A 103 -5.80 -14.64 -12.38
CA LEU A 103 -5.23 -14.99 -13.69
C LEU A 103 -3.68 -14.91 -13.74
N LEU A 104 -3.05 -14.22 -12.79
CA LEU A 104 -1.58 -14.10 -12.72
C LEU A 104 -0.94 -15.27 -11.98
N LYS A 105 -1.65 -15.87 -11.00
CA LYS A 105 -1.18 -17.02 -10.21
C LYS A 105 -0.90 -18.22 -11.09
N GLU A 106 -1.82 -18.51 -12.02
CA GLU A 106 -1.68 -19.63 -12.95
C GLU A 106 -0.47 -19.53 -13.87
N LYS A 107 0.08 -18.33 -14.04
CA LYS A 107 1.18 -18.01 -14.96
C LYS A 107 2.47 -17.57 -14.26
N ASP A 108 2.49 -17.61 -12.92
CA ASP A 108 3.63 -17.15 -12.13
C ASP A 108 4.07 -15.72 -12.48
N LEU A 109 3.11 -14.79 -12.46
CA LEU A 109 3.29 -13.40 -12.87
C LEU A 109 3.03 -12.40 -11.73
N GLU A 110 2.80 -12.88 -10.52
CA GLU A 110 2.45 -12.02 -9.37
C GLU A 110 3.56 -11.03 -9.02
N ASP A 111 4.83 -11.47 -9.11
CA ASP A 111 6.00 -10.63 -8.81
C ASP A 111 6.26 -9.51 -9.84
N VAL A 112 5.70 -9.65 -11.03
CA VAL A 112 5.81 -8.66 -12.11
C VAL A 112 4.73 -7.59 -12.00
N CYS A 113 3.53 -7.97 -11.54
CA CYS A 113 2.39 -7.09 -11.42
C CYS A 113 2.41 -6.32 -10.10
N VAL A 114 2.86 -5.08 -10.14
CA VAL A 114 2.97 -4.23 -8.94
C VAL A 114 1.64 -3.61 -8.51
N LEU A 115 0.73 -3.36 -9.45
CA LEU A 115 -0.59 -2.81 -9.16
C LEU A 115 -1.64 -3.49 -10.04
N ALA A 116 -2.80 -3.84 -9.44
CA ALA A 116 -3.98 -4.27 -10.17
C ALA A 116 -5.18 -3.43 -9.71
N THR A 117 -5.74 -2.67 -10.64
CA THR A 117 -6.90 -1.79 -10.37
C THR A 117 -7.50 -1.31 -11.68
N ARG A 118 -8.79 -1.00 -11.69
CA ARG A 118 -9.47 -0.30 -12.80
C ARG A 118 -9.53 1.20 -12.61
N ASP A 119 -9.11 1.66 -11.44
CA ASP A 119 -9.13 3.07 -11.06
C ASP A 119 -7.85 3.76 -11.55
N TRP A 120 -8.00 4.67 -12.51
CA TRP A 120 -6.90 5.44 -13.09
C TRP A 120 -6.30 6.45 -12.11
N ASP A 121 -7.05 6.93 -11.12
CA ASP A 121 -6.53 7.80 -10.08
C ASP A 121 -5.51 7.03 -9.22
N ARG A 122 -5.80 5.76 -8.94
CA ARG A 122 -4.86 4.86 -8.26
C ARG A 122 -3.61 4.59 -9.11
N VAL A 123 -3.76 4.41 -10.42
CA VAL A 123 -2.62 4.25 -11.33
C VAL A 123 -1.76 5.51 -11.33
N ALA A 124 -2.38 6.69 -11.44
CA ALA A 124 -1.67 7.97 -11.42
C ALA A 124 -0.96 8.20 -10.09
N GLU A 125 -1.64 7.92 -8.97
CA GLU A 125 -1.06 8.02 -7.63
C GLU A 125 0.17 7.12 -7.48
N PHE A 126 0.07 5.86 -7.92
CA PHE A 126 1.17 4.90 -7.87
C PHE A 126 2.39 5.37 -8.70
N LEU A 127 2.15 5.80 -9.96
CA LEU A 127 3.22 6.24 -10.86
C LEU A 127 3.88 7.54 -10.41
N PHE A 128 3.11 8.45 -9.80
CA PHE A 128 3.59 9.76 -9.36
C PHE A 128 4.34 9.69 -8.02
N ALA A 129 3.79 8.97 -7.07
CA ALA A 129 4.20 9.03 -5.67
C ALA A 129 4.84 7.73 -5.16
N GLY A 130 4.87 6.66 -5.98
CA GLY A 130 5.42 5.35 -5.62
C GLY A 130 4.61 4.60 -4.57
N GLU A 131 5.12 3.43 -4.17
CA GLU A 131 4.54 2.60 -3.13
C GLU A 131 4.92 3.09 -1.74
N ARG A 132 3.97 3.04 -0.80
CA ARG A 132 4.21 3.29 0.62
C ARG A 132 4.29 1.98 1.39
N ILE A 133 5.30 1.19 1.03
CA ILE A 133 5.62 -0.08 1.67
C ILE A 133 6.92 0.04 2.42
N ALA A 134 6.96 -0.48 3.63
CA ALA A 134 8.19 -0.65 4.39
C ALA A 134 8.21 -2.00 5.08
N GLU A 135 9.42 -2.49 5.29
CA GLU A 135 9.70 -3.70 6.06
C GLU A 135 10.76 -3.38 7.12
N GLU A 136 10.64 -4.03 8.25
CA GLU A 136 11.60 -3.91 9.34
C GLU A 136 11.75 -5.23 10.07
N ARG A 137 13.00 -5.58 10.39
CA ARG A 137 13.30 -6.65 11.31
C ARG A 137 14.09 -6.09 12.49
N ARG A 138 13.63 -6.39 13.70
CA ARG A 138 14.25 -6.04 14.95
C ARG A 138 14.51 -7.31 15.74
N THR A 139 15.76 -7.55 16.07
CA THR A 139 16.17 -8.70 16.88
C THR A 139 16.96 -8.20 18.09
N THR A 140 16.53 -8.61 19.28
CA THR A 140 17.22 -8.39 20.55
C THR A 140 17.59 -9.74 21.16
N ARG A 141 17.92 -9.77 22.46
CA ARG A 141 18.08 -11.04 23.18
C ARG A 141 16.73 -11.62 23.62
N GLU A 142 15.72 -10.76 23.74
CA GLU A 142 14.38 -11.08 24.23
C GLU A 142 13.37 -11.29 23.11
N THR A 143 13.57 -10.64 21.96
CA THR A 143 12.58 -10.65 20.86
C THR A 143 13.23 -10.81 19.48
N ASP A 144 12.50 -11.46 18.54
CA ASP A 144 12.78 -11.45 17.10
C ASP A 144 11.49 -11.09 16.37
N ILE A 145 11.47 -9.92 15.71
CA ILE A 145 10.28 -9.29 15.16
C ILE A 145 10.50 -8.98 13.69
N TYR A 146 9.54 -9.38 12.85
CA TYR A 146 9.44 -8.95 11.47
C TYR A 146 8.11 -8.24 11.25
N ILE A 147 8.16 -7.04 10.69
CA ILE A 147 6.98 -6.26 10.35
C ILE A 147 7.09 -5.74 8.91
N ARG A 148 5.98 -5.87 8.18
CA ARG A 148 5.75 -5.23 6.88
C ARG A 148 4.47 -4.41 6.93
N VAL A 149 4.54 -3.16 6.50
CA VAL A 149 3.42 -2.22 6.40
C VAL A 149 3.24 -1.81 4.94
N ASN A 150 2.02 -1.91 4.42
CA ASN A 150 1.61 -1.29 3.17
C ASN A 150 0.48 -0.29 3.46
N LEU A 151 0.77 1.01 3.39
CA LEU A 151 -0.21 2.07 3.67
C LEU A 151 -1.30 2.17 2.59
N ASP A 152 -1.04 1.67 1.38
CA ASP A 152 -1.95 1.68 0.23
C ASP A 152 -2.65 0.33 0.04
N GLY A 153 -2.67 -0.49 1.09
CA GLY A 153 -3.30 -1.80 1.14
C GLY A 153 -4.84 -1.75 1.23
N ASN A 154 -5.42 -2.90 1.57
CA ASN A 154 -6.87 -3.08 1.68
C ASN A 154 -7.31 -3.61 3.06
N GLY A 155 -6.41 -3.70 4.02
CA GLY A 155 -6.66 -4.20 5.38
C GLY A 155 -6.39 -5.70 5.55
N THR A 156 -5.55 -6.30 4.70
CA THR A 156 -5.09 -7.68 4.88
C THR A 156 -4.12 -7.74 6.06
N CYS A 157 -4.37 -8.67 7.00
CA CYS A 157 -3.56 -8.83 8.20
C CYS A 157 -3.05 -10.27 8.32
N ASP A 158 -1.74 -10.40 8.63
CA ASP A 158 -1.07 -11.66 8.97
C ASP A 158 -0.25 -11.40 10.25
N ILE A 159 -0.86 -11.68 11.42
CA ILE A 159 -0.36 -11.20 12.72
C ILE A 159 -0.23 -12.35 13.70
N HIS A 160 0.96 -12.52 14.24
CA HIS A 160 1.33 -13.58 15.16
C HIS A 160 2.34 -13.07 16.20
N THR A 161 1.89 -12.71 17.39
CA THR A 161 2.75 -12.27 18.51
C THR A 161 2.86 -13.30 19.63
N GLY A 162 2.00 -14.31 19.62
CA GLY A 162 1.84 -15.25 20.73
C GLY A 162 0.88 -14.79 21.81
N LEU A 163 0.33 -13.58 21.70
CA LEU A 163 -0.67 -13.00 22.61
C LEU A 163 -1.96 -12.77 21.82
N GLY A 164 -2.97 -13.61 22.02
CA GLY A 164 -4.18 -13.62 21.19
C GLY A 164 -4.97 -12.32 21.23
N PHE A 165 -5.07 -11.69 22.39
CA PHE A 165 -5.74 -10.40 22.52
C PHE A 165 -4.94 -9.27 21.85
N PHE A 166 -3.61 -9.30 21.96
CA PHE A 166 -2.75 -8.33 21.29
C PHE A 166 -2.81 -8.47 19.77
N ASP A 167 -2.80 -9.69 19.24
CA ASP A 167 -3.00 -9.96 17.80
C ASP A 167 -4.31 -9.34 17.32
N HIS A 168 -5.41 -9.54 18.08
CA HIS A 168 -6.71 -8.95 17.77
C HIS A 168 -6.67 -7.41 17.78
N MET A 169 -5.94 -6.78 18.71
CA MET A 169 -5.78 -5.32 18.74
C MET A 169 -4.98 -4.79 17.55
N LEU A 170 -3.93 -5.46 17.16
CA LEU A 170 -3.12 -5.10 15.98
C LEU A 170 -3.91 -5.28 14.67
N GLU A 171 -4.77 -6.30 14.58
CA GLU A 171 -5.70 -6.45 13.45
C GLU A 171 -6.64 -5.25 13.30
N GLN A 172 -7.06 -4.60 14.41
CA GLN A 172 -7.89 -3.39 14.32
C GLN A 172 -7.14 -2.28 13.57
N ILE A 173 -5.81 -2.17 13.78
CA ILE A 173 -4.97 -1.17 13.10
C ILE A 173 -5.00 -1.42 11.58
N GLY A 174 -4.76 -2.65 11.13
CA GLY A 174 -4.76 -2.98 9.71
C GLY A 174 -6.13 -2.80 9.06
N LYS A 175 -7.14 -3.47 9.59
CA LYS A 175 -8.50 -3.49 9.02
C LYS A 175 -9.15 -2.11 8.98
N HIS A 176 -9.16 -1.38 10.08
CA HIS A 176 -9.78 -0.05 10.14
C HIS A 176 -8.89 1.05 9.56
N GLY A 177 -7.57 0.85 9.57
CA GLY A 177 -6.60 1.70 8.89
C GLY A 177 -6.62 1.55 7.37
N GLY A 178 -7.15 0.41 6.86
CA GLY A 178 -7.13 0.08 5.44
C GLY A 178 -5.72 -0.16 4.90
N MET A 179 -4.79 -0.56 5.79
CA MET A 179 -3.41 -0.89 5.45
C MET A 179 -3.18 -2.40 5.60
N ASP A 180 -2.29 -2.96 4.77
CA ASP A 180 -1.90 -4.35 4.96
C ASP A 180 -0.78 -4.43 5.99
N LEU A 181 -0.93 -5.35 6.95
CA LEU A 181 0.02 -5.57 8.02
C LEU A 181 0.45 -7.05 8.08
N THR A 182 1.76 -7.27 8.03
CA THR A 182 2.37 -8.54 8.44
C THR A 182 3.17 -8.26 9.71
N ILE A 183 2.86 -8.95 10.80
CA ILE A 183 3.54 -8.81 12.11
C ILE A 183 3.83 -10.20 12.66
N HIS A 184 5.09 -10.59 12.66
CA HIS A 184 5.53 -11.84 13.26
C HIS A 184 6.51 -11.52 14.39
N THR A 185 6.10 -11.77 15.61
CA THR A 185 6.90 -11.54 16.81
C THR A 185 7.12 -12.85 17.57
N LYS A 186 8.36 -13.14 17.87
CA LYS A 186 8.76 -14.18 18.80
C LYS A 186 9.44 -13.49 19.99
N GLY A 187 8.78 -13.45 21.13
CA GLY A 187 9.31 -12.89 22.37
C GLY A 187 9.51 -13.95 23.44
N ASP A 188 10.08 -13.54 24.57
CA ASP A 188 10.37 -14.34 25.76
C ASP A 188 9.15 -14.40 26.72
N LEU A 189 8.01 -14.86 26.19
CA LEU A 189 6.73 -14.93 26.93
C LEU A 189 6.77 -15.81 28.18
N GLU A 190 7.82 -16.62 28.35
CA GLU A 190 8.11 -17.34 29.59
C GLU A 190 8.58 -16.43 30.74
N VAL A 191 9.03 -15.20 30.43
CA VAL A 191 9.36 -14.16 31.40
C VAL A 191 8.10 -13.35 31.70
N ASP A 192 7.64 -12.58 30.73
CA ASP A 192 6.34 -11.92 30.70
C ASP A 192 6.02 -11.41 29.26
N GLU A 193 4.94 -10.66 29.11
CA GLU A 193 4.49 -10.08 27.84
C GLU A 193 5.10 -8.71 27.52
N HIS A 194 5.82 -8.09 28.44
CA HIS A 194 6.31 -6.70 28.35
C HIS A 194 7.19 -6.48 27.10
N HIS A 195 8.27 -7.26 26.97
CA HIS A 195 9.20 -7.13 25.86
C HIS A 195 8.53 -7.38 24.51
N THR A 196 7.63 -8.36 24.44
CA THR A 196 6.86 -8.67 23.22
C THR A 196 6.02 -7.49 22.77
N ILE A 197 5.28 -6.85 23.69
CA ILE A 197 4.37 -5.75 23.38
C ILE A 197 5.15 -4.48 23.04
N GLU A 198 6.12 -4.10 23.86
CA GLU A 198 6.89 -2.87 23.69
C GLU A 198 7.74 -2.90 22.42
N ASP A 199 8.51 -3.96 22.21
CA ASP A 199 9.38 -4.10 21.03
C ASP A 199 8.56 -4.21 19.74
N THR A 200 7.39 -4.85 19.75
CA THR A 200 6.46 -4.85 18.60
C THR A 200 5.97 -3.43 18.31
N ALA A 201 5.62 -2.65 19.33
CA ALA A 201 5.20 -1.26 19.17
C ALA A 201 6.30 -0.39 18.55
N ILE A 202 7.54 -0.52 19.03
CA ILE A 202 8.71 0.19 18.51
C ILE A 202 8.94 -0.18 17.03
N CYS A 203 8.93 -1.47 16.70
CA CYS A 203 9.16 -1.96 15.35
C CYS A 203 8.04 -1.50 14.40
N LEU A 204 6.77 -1.57 14.82
CA LEU A 204 5.62 -1.11 14.04
C LEU A 204 5.66 0.42 13.80
N GLY A 205 5.97 1.20 14.83
CA GLY A 205 6.10 2.66 14.72
C GLY A 205 7.21 3.06 13.76
N SER A 206 8.38 2.41 13.85
CA SER A 206 9.50 2.62 12.95
C SER A 206 9.14 2.23 11.50
N CYS A 207 8.49 1.09 11.30
CA CYS A 207 8.06 0.62 10.00
C CYS A 207 7.02 1.59 9.37
N LEU A 208 6.04 2.06 10.16
CA LEU A 208 5.07 3.07 9.73
C LEU A 208 5.76 4.37 9.29
N ARG A 209 6.72 4.86 10.09
CA ARG A 209 7.50 6.06 9.76
C ARG A 209 8.26 5.91 8.43
N LYS A 210 8.87 4.74 8.20
CA LYS A 210 9.56 4.44 6.93
C LYS A 210 8.58 4.44 5.75
N ALA A 211 7.40 3.83 5.92
CA ALA A 211 6.38 3.79 4.88
C ALA A 211 5.80 5.18 4.53
N LEU A 212 5.69 6.10 5.50
CA LEU A 212 5.28 7.48 5.28
C LEU A 212 6.31 8.29 4.47
N GLY A 213 7.57 7.86 4.44
CA GLY A 213 8.64 8.50 3.69
C GLY A 213 8.84 9.98 4.05
N ASP A 214 8.91 10.84 3.05
CA ASP A 214 9.10 12.29 3.20
C ASP A 214 7.80 13.05 3.54
N LYS A 215 6.69 12.35 3.66
CA LYS A 215 5.36 12.86 4.06
C LYS A 215 4.77 13.89 3.11
N ARG A 216 5.21 13.91 1.83
CA ARG A 216 4.61 14.79 0.83
C ARG A 216 3.18 14.36 0.51
N GLY A 217 2.30 15.35 0.37
CA GLY A 217 0.91 15.16 -0.02
C GLY A 217 0.02 14.49 1.02
N ILE A 218 0.50 14.17 2.24
CA ILE A 218 -0.35 13.59 3.27
C ILE A 218 -1.21 14.66 3.96
N GLU A 219 -2.36 14.24 4.48
CA GLU A 219 -3.25 15.11 5.29
C GLU A 219 -2.64 15.46 6.65
N ARG A 220 -1.66 14.70 7.11
CA ARG A 220 -0.90 14.86 8.35
C ARG A 220 -1.70 14.64 9.64
N TYR A 221 -2.98 15.02 9.71
CA TYR A 221 -3.81 15.01 10.91
C TYR A 221 -4.97 14.02 10.82
N GLY A 222 -5.44 13.46 11.96
CA GLY A 222 -6.58 12.57 12.01
C GLY A 222 -7.26 12.50 13.39
N PHE A 223 -8.51 12.04 13.45
CA PHE A 223 -9.44 12.13 14.58
C PHE A 223 -10.35 10.89 14.74
N CYS A 224 -11.18 10.87 15.70
CA CYS A 224 -11.80 9.93 16.62
C CYS A 224 -13.13 9.20 16.25
N LEU A 225 -13.58 8.21 17.10
CA LEU A 225 -14.88 7.54 16.96
C LEU A 225 -15.45 6.95 18.28
N PRO A 226 -16.80 6.69 18.38
CA PRO A 226 -17.43 5.93 19.47
C PRO A 226 -17.35 4.41 19.28
N MET A 227 -17.45 3.63 20.35
CA MET A 227 -17.65 2.18 20.35
C MET A 227 -18.61 1.78 21.47
N ASP A 228 -19.86 1.46 21.11
CA ASP A 228 -20.96 1.13 22.04
C ASP A 228 -21.08 2.13 23.21
N ASP A 229 -20.81 1.67 24.46
CA ASP A 229 -20.83 2.48 25.66
C ASP A 229 -19.59 3.38 25.83
N CYS A 230 -18.60 3.27 24.93
CA CYS A 230 -17.33 3.97 25.04
C CYS A 230 -17.23 5.08 23.99
N LEU A 231 -16.65 6.20 24.40
CA LEU A 231 -16.20 7.26 23.49
C LEU A 231 -14.66 7.29 23.54
N CYS A 232 -14.05 7.05 22.37
CA CYS A 232 -12.61 7.05 22.21
C CYS A 232 -12.22 8.18 21.24
N GLN A 233 -11.41 9.11 21.73
CA GLN A 233 -10.88 10.23 20.97
C GLN A 233 -9.39 10.00 20.78
N VAL A 234 -8.96 9.90 19.52
CA VAL A 234 -7.55 9.81 19.15
C VAL A 234 -7.27 10.90 18.15
N ALA A 235 -6.40 11.83 18.50
CA ALA A 235 -5.89 12.84 17.57
C ALA A 235 -4.39 12.60 17.38
N LEU A 236 -3.94 12.65 16.13
CA LEU A 236 -2.53 12.48 15.80
C LEU A 236 -2.02 13.55 14.84
N ASP A 237 -0.71 13.81 14.92
CA ASP A 237 0.04 14.65 14.00
C ASP A 237 1.37 13.96 13.65
N PHE A 238 1.58 13.67 12.36
CA PHE A 238 2.86 13.16 11.85
C PHE A 238 3.93 14.26 11.75
N GLY A 239 3.99 15.14 12.75
CA GLY A 239 4.86 16.31 12.81
C GLY A 239 6.33 16.06 13.07
N GLY A 240 6.79 14.81 13.11
CA GLY A 240 8.20 14.45 13.30
C GLY A 240 8.70 14.54 14.74
N ARG A 241 7.88 14.97 15.70
CA ARG A 241 8.21 15.06 17.12
C ARG A 241 7.26 14.20 17.94
N ALA A 242 7.81 13.22 18.61
CA ALA A 242 7.02 12.31 19.42
C ALA A 242 6.50 13.00 20.69
N TRP A 243 5.21 12.80 20.97
CA TRP A 243 4.59 13.21 22.23
C TRP A 243 3.31 12.44 22.45
N LEU A 244 3.17 11.74 23.57
CA LEU A 244 1.94 11.07 23.94
C LEU A 244 1.23 11.83 25.07
N VAL A 245 -0.06 12.11 24.89
CA VAL A 245 -1.00 12.46 25.96
C VAL A 245 -1.96 11.28 26.11
N TRP A 246 -2.05 10.74 27.32
CA TRP A 246 -2.88 9.59 27.64
C TRP A 246 -3.86 9.94 28.75
N ASP A 247 -5.16 9.90 28.45
CA ASP A 247 -6.27 10.12 29.37
C ASP A 247 -7.29 8.98 29.22
N ALA A 248 -6.89 7.79 29.67
CA ALA A 248 -7.74 6.60 29.68
C ALA A 248 -7.40 5.73 30.90
N GLU A 249 -8.39 5.56 31.79
CA GLU A 249 -8.24 4.72 32.98
C GLU A 249 -8.76 3.31 32.73
N PHE A 250 -8.03 2.32 33.26
CA PHE A 250 -8.40 0.91 33.28
C PHE A 250 -8.30 0.42 34.73
N LYS A 251 -9.37 -0.27 35.18
CA LYS A 251 -9.46 -0.77 36.58
C LYS A 251 -9.16 -2.27 36.67
N ARG A 252 -9.36 -2.99 35.55
CA ARG A 252 -9.01 -4.41 35.49
C ARG A 252 -7.51 -4.53 35.33
N GLU A 253 -6.94 -5.52 35.97
CA GLU A 253 -5.51 -5.84 35.85
C GLU A 253 -5.15 -6.32 34.43
N ARG A 254 -6.05 -7.10 33.81
CA ARG A 254 -5.84 -7.67 32.47
C ARG A 254 -7.13 -7.66 31.64
N ILE A 255 -6.97 -7.58 30.34
CA ILE A 255 -8.01 -7.84 29.34
C ILE A 255 -7.47 -8.89 28.36
N GLY A 256 -8.11 -10.07 28.31
CA GLY A 256 -7.50 -11.22 27.67
C GLY A 256 -6.17 -11.59 28.33
N ASP A 257 -5.16 -11.80 27.53
CA ASP A 257 -3.78 -12.08 27.96
C ASP A 257 -2.91 -10.83 28.12
N MET A 258 -3.46 -9.63 27.93
CA MET A 258 -2.72 -8.37 27.97
C MET A 258 -2.99 -7.60 29.28
N PRO A 259 -1.94 -7.25 30.05
CA PRO A 259 -2.07 -6.35 31.21
C PRO A 259 -2.47 -4.95 30.74
N THR A 260 -3.33 -4.29 31.52
CA THR A 260 -3.86 -2.98 31.14
C THR A 260 -2.82 -1.86 31.22
N GLU A 261 -1.78 -2.01 32.03
CA GLU A 261 -0.64 -1.10 32.08
C GLU A 261 0.13 -1.08 30.74
N MET A 262 0.16 -2.20 30.03
CA MET A 262 0.84 -2.31 28.73
C MET A 262 0.16 -1.52 27.62
N PHE A 263 -1.07 -1.08 27.77
CA PHE A 263 -1.72 -0.19 26.80
C PHE A 263 -0.98 1.14 26.68
N LEU A 264 -0.69 1.80 27.79
CA LEU A 264 0.10 3.03 27.78
C LEU A 264 1.50 2.81 27.20
N HIS A 265 2.16 1.72 27.56
CA HIS A 265 3.49 1.37 27.07
C HIS A 265 3.49 1.16 25.56
N PHE A 266 2.49 0.42 25.02
CA PHE A 266 2.33 0.24 23.58
C PHE A 266 2.22 1.58 22.85
N PHE A 267 1.26 2.44 23.24
CA PHE A 267 1.04 3.72 22.54
C PHE A 267 2.21 4.68 22.71
N LYS A 268 2.91 4.64 23.85
CA LYS A 268 4.12 5.45 24.06
C LYS A 268 5.24 5.04 23.11
N SER A 269 5.58 3.76 23.10
CA SER A 269 6.65 3.22 22.24
C SER A 269 6.33 3.36 20.75
N PHE A 270 5.06 3.15 20.37
CA PHE A 270 4.58 3.35 19.01
C PHE A 270 4.67 4.84 18.58
N SER A 271 4.21 5.77 19.44
CA SER A 271 4.27 7.22 19.18
C SER A 271 5.72 7.69 19.01
N ASP A 272 6.61 7.23 19.88
CA ASP A 272 8.03 7.60 19.84
C ASP A 272 8.71 7.10 18.55
N ALA A 273 8.51 5.84 18.22
CA ALA A 273 9.13 5.22 17.04
C ALA A 273 8.56 5.77 15.72
N ALA A 274 7.27 6.06 15.66
CA ALA A 274 6.63 6.71 14.52
C ALA A 274 6.94 8.21 14.41
N ALA A 275 7.59 8.81 15.42
CA ALA A 275 7.87 10.24 15.53
C ALA A 275 6.60 11.09 15.32
N MET A 276 5.50 10.71 15.99
CA MET A 276 4.21 11.39 15.91
C MET A 276 3.74 11.92 17.25
N ASN A 277 2.95 12.99 17.23
CA ASN A 277 2.14 13.37 18.37
C ASN A 277 0.89 12.51 18.42
N LEU A 278 0.54 12.04 19.60
CA LEU A 278 -0.64 11.21 19.82
C LEU A 278 -1.35 11.68 21.09
N ASN A 279 -2.60 12.05 20.97
CA ASN A 279 -3.45 12.45 22.09
C ASN A 279 -4.64 11.49 22.14
N ILE A 280 -4.74 10.73 23.23
CA ILE A 280 -5.74 9.70 23.45
C ILE A 280 -6.56 10.04 24.69
N GLN A 281 -7.88 10.07 24.52
CA GLN A 281 -8.83 10.17 25.59
C GLN A 281 -9.91 9.11 25.41
N ALA A 282 -10.26 8.38 26.47
CA ALA A 282 -11.30 7.37 26.39
C ALA A 282 -12.12 7.31 27.68
N SER A 283 -13.45 7.26 27.52
CA SER A 283 -14.42 7.07 28.59
C SER A 283 -15.37 5.93 28.26
N GLY A 284 -15.98 5.33 29.26
CA GLY A 284 -16.90 4.19 29.13
C GLY A 284 -16.71 3.20 30.26
N THR A 285 -17.62 2.24 30.34
CA THR A 285 -17.67 1.26 31.44
C THR A 285 -17.06 -0.09 31.09
N ASN A 286 -17.21 -0.53 29.85
CA ASN A 286 -16.63 -1.78 29.38
C ASN A 286 -15.18 -1.54 28.92
N GLU A 287 -14.23 -2.06 29.66
CA GLU A 287 -12.80 -1.80 29.40
C GLU A 287 -12.27 -2.51 28.16
N HIS A 288 -12.89 -3.64 27.74
CA HIS A 288 -12.61 -4.27 26.45
C HIS A 288 -13.03 -3.34 25.30
N HIS A 289 -14.27 -2.84 25.34
CA HIS A 289 -14.75 -1.87 24.31
C HIS A 289 -13.89 -0.60 24.31
N LYS A 290 -13.45 -0.14 25.48
CA LYS A 290 -12.60 1.04 25.60
C LYS A 290 -11.27 0.88 24.88
N ILE A 291 -10.53 -0.19 25.15
CA ILE A 291 -9.24 -0.39 24.49
C ILE A 291 -9.39 -0.72 23.00
N GLU A 292 -10.35 -1.55 22.63
CA GLU A 292 -10.62 -1.85 21.21
C GLU A 292 -11.05 -0.58 20.47
N GLY A 293 -11.87 0.27 21.08
CA GLY A 293 -12.25 1.58 20.54
C GLY A 293 -11.05 2.50 20.34
N ILE A 294 -10.07 2.51 21.26
CA ILE A 294 -8.83 3.28 21.10
C ILE A 294 -8.02 2.77 19.87
N PHE A 295 -7.85 1.45 19.71
CA PHE A 295 -7.13 0.90 18.57
C PHE A 295 -7.84 1.20 17.24
N LYS A 296 -9.17 1.10 17.18
CA LYS A 296 -9.98 1.49 16.02
C LYS A 296 -9.87 2.98 15.70
N ALA A 297 -9.93 3.82 16.74
CA ALA A 297 -9.80 5.27 16.59
C ALA A 297 -8.40 5.65 16.10
N LEU A 298 -7.34 5.03 16.63
CA LEU A 298 -5.97 5.18 16.12
C LEU A 298 -5.89 4.79 14.65
N ALA A 299 -6.41 3.63 14.29
CA ALA A 299 -6.39 3.12 12.92
C ALA A 299 -7.05 4.09 11.93
N ARG A 300 -8.23 4.59 12.28
CA ARG A 300 -8.96 5.59 11.48
C ARG A 300 -8.22 6.92 11.39
N SER A 301 -7.60 7.35 12.48
CA SER A 301 -6.79 8.57 12.52
C SER A 301 -5.55 8.44 11.64
N ILE A 302 -4.87 7.28 11.66
CA ILE A 302 -3.73 7.00 10.75
C ILE A 302 -4.20 7.03 9.30
N ARG A 303 -5.32 6.37 8.97
CA ARG A 303 -5.87 6.36 7.62
C ARG A 303 -6.16 7.76 7.09
N MET A 304 -6.77 8.62 7.92
CA MET A 304 -7.05 10.01 7.57
C MET A 304 -5.75 10.79 7.36
N ALA A 305 -4.84 10.72 8.32
CA ALA A 305 -3.59 11.47 8.34
C ALA A 305 -2.62 11.03 7.24
N ALA A 306 -2.62 9.75 6.89
CA ALA A 306 -1.77 9.18 5.86
C ALA A 306 -2.39 9.28 4.45
N ARG A 307 -3.64 9.72 4.32
CA ARG A 307 -4.26 9.94 3.00
C ARG A 307 -3.41 10.90 2.21
N ARG A 308 -3.14 10.55 0.95
CA ARG A 308 -2.27 11.32 0.06
C ARG A 308 -3.10 11.98 -1.05
N ASP A 309 -2.77 13.23 -1.35
CA ASP A 309 -3.34 13.97 -2.47
C ASP A 309 -2.21 14.28 -3.48
N ILE A 310 -2.28 13.68 -4.66
CA ILE A 310 -1.29 13.87 -5.73
C ILE A 310 -1.41 15.26 -6.39
N HIS A 311 -2.54 15.95 -6.23
CA HIS A 311 -2.75 17.29 -6.77
C HIS A 311 -2.23 18.39 -5.85
N HIS A 312 -2.00 18.05 -4.55
CA HIS A 312 -1.42 18.93 -3.54
C HIS A 312 -0.22 18.23 -2.88
N TYR A 313 0.79 17.89 -3.71
CA TYR A 313 1.92 17.06 -3.31
C TYR A 313 3.05 17.86 -2.66
N GLU A 314 2.70 18.73 -1.72
CA GLU A 314 3.64 19.52 -0.94
C GLU A 314 3.86 18.90 0.45
N ILE A 315 4.96 19.31 1.12
CA ILE A 315 5.12 18.98 2.54
C ILE A 315 4.09 19.79 3.33
N PRO A 316 3.18 19.16 4.10
CA PRO A 316 2.11 19.86 4.82
C PRO A 316 2.66 20.62 6.05
N SER A 317 3.52 21.59 5.81
CA SER A 317 4.21 22.38 6.83
C SER A 317 4.53 23.78 6.33
N SER A 318 4.12 24.79 7.08
CA SER A 318 4.51 26.18 6.81
C SER A 318 6.03 26.44 6.94
N LYS A 319 6.76 25.51 7.54
CA LYS A 319 8.22 25.59 7.72
C LYS A 319 8.99 24.89 6.60
N GLY A 320 8.29 24.21 5.66
CA GLY A 320 8.93 23.45 4.58
C GLY A 320 9.64 22.16 5.01
N CYS A 321 9.48 21.73 6.26
CA CYS A 321 10.02 20.49 6.81
C CYS A 321 9.09 19.92 7.90
N ILE A 322 9.15 18.59 8.09
CA ILE A 322 8.46 17.84 9.16
C ILE A 322 9.43 16.82 9.75
#